data_95502f6d7b22921a97e1f255ed48bf0c
#
_entry.id   95502f6d7b22921a97e1f255ed48bf0c
#
_cell.length_a   1.000
_cell.length_b   1.000
_cell.length_c   1.000
_cell.angle_alpha   90.00
_cell.angle_beta   90.00
_cell.angle_gamma   90.00
#
_symmetry.space_group_name_H-M   'P 1'
#
loop_
_entity.id
_entity.type
_entity.pdbx_description
1 polymer ?
#
loop_
_entity_poly.entity_id
_entity_poly.type
_entity_poly.pdbx_seq_one_letter_code
_entity_poly.pdbx_strand_id
1 'polypeptide(L)'
;SASEVSELVKSIIQSTQVAVSSVGELQTNNGKLADGISSLNSNYAGMIEHCDVMENTIRSASLQTFIQTVKLDHVVWKSEVYAVLTGRSSKSEHDFADHTSCRLGKWYSSNATSAMAKLDAFKRLDRPHAAVHKAGVNAISAHAAGNHAECEQLLR
;
A
#
# COMPACT_ATOMS: atom_id res chain seq x y z
N SER A 1 -79.15 -11.33 26.85
CA SER A 1 -79.95 -10.20 27.45
C SER A 1 -79.27 -8.85 27.05
N ALA A 2 -79.92 -7.73 27.25
CA ALA A 2 -79.34 -6.39 26.99
C ALA A 2 -78.08 -6.11 27.79
N SER A 3 -77.92 -6.74 28.97
CA SER A 3 -76.71 -6.67 29.81
C SER A 3 -75.48 -7.33 29.14
N GLU A 4 -75.62 -8.50 28.54
CA GLU A 4 -74.57 -9.27 27.87
C GLU A 4 -74.10 -8.52 26.63
N VAL A 5 -75.01 -7.90 25.90
CA VAL A 5 -74.63 -7.06 24.73
C VAL A 5 -73.79 -5.83 25.17
N SER A 6 -74.19 -5.21 26.30
CA SER A 6 -73.48 -4.07 26.87
C SER A 6 -72.05 -4.45 27.31
N GLU A 7 -71.89 -5.61 27.94
CA GLU A 7 -70.52 -6.09 28.32
C GLU A 7 -69.68 -6.45 27.11
N LEU A 8 -70.22 -7.06 26.06
CA LEU A 8 -69.56 -7.36 24.82
C LEU A 8 -69.09 -6.08 24.14
N VAL A 9 -69.93 -5.05 24.05
CA VAL A 9 -69.58 -3.76 23.48
C VAL A 9 -68.39 -3.09 24.24
N LYS A 10 -68.43 -3.11 25.58
CA LYS A 10 -67.33 -2.58 26.40
C LYS A 10 -66.06 -3.33 26.15
N SER A 11 -66.06 -4.67 26.05
CA SER A 11 -64.86 -5.48 25.74
C SER A 11 -64.31 -5.15 24.35
N ILE A 12 -65.17 -4.96 23.34
CA ILE A 12 -64.77 -4.56 22.01
C ILE A 12 -64.11 -3.18 22.04
N ILE A 13 -64.68 -2.20 22.74
CA ILE A 13 -64.12 -0.87 22.87
C ILE A 13 -62.73 -0.94 23.52
N GLN A 14 -62.56 -1.68 24.60
CA GLN A 14 -61.26 -1.83 25.28
C GLN A 14 -60.22 -2.50 24.39
N SER A 15 -60.58 -3.58 23.68
CA SER A 15 -59.69 -4.26 22.75
C SER A 15 -59.28 -3.36 21.60
N THR A 16 -60.22 -2.53 21.11
CA THR A 16 -59.91 -1.56 20.04
C THR A 16 -58.95 -0.47 20.54
N GLN A 17 -59.10 0.03 21.76
CA GLN A 17 -58.19 1.00 22.36
C GLN A 17 -56.77 0.45 22.51
N VAL A 18 -56.66 -0.80 22.98
CA VAL A 18 -55.35 -1.49 23.07
C VAL A 18 -54.73 -1.66 21.69
N ALA A 19 -55.50 -2.05 20.69
CA ALA A 19 -55.00 -2.19 19.31
C ALA A 19 -54.51 -0.86 18.74
N VAL A 20 -55.26 0.23 18.94
CA VAL A 20 -54.83 1.58 18.51
C VAL A 20 -53.56 2.02 19.20
N SER A 21 -53.41 1.77 20.51
CA SER A 21 -52.18 2.08 21.25
C SER A 21 -50.99 1.28 20.69
N SER A 22 -51.16 -0.03 20.44
CA SER A 22 -50.13 -0.89 19.87
C SER A 22 -49.69 -0.45 18.46
N VAL A 23 -50.65 0.00 17.62
CA VAL A 23 -50.32 0.56 16.30
C VAL A 23 -49.50 1.84 16.44
N GLY A 24 -49.82 2.70 17.40
CA GLY A 24 -49.03 3.91 17.67
C GLY A 24 -47.59 3.61 18.11
N GLU A 25 -47.40 2.58 18.96
CA GLU A 25 -46.05 2.11 19.35
C GLU A 25 -45.31 1.52 18.17
N LEU A 26 -45.94 0.75 17.31
CA LEU A 26 -45.35 0.20 16.11
C LEU A 26 -44.89 1.30 15.14
N GLN A 27 -45.70 2.34 14.94
CA GLN A 27 -45.31 3.50 14.11
C GLN A 27 -44.09 4.20 14.67
N THR A 28 -44.02 4.40 15.98
CA THR A 28 -42.85 5.00 16.64
C THR A 28 -41.61 4.14 16.48
N ASN A 29 -41.75 2.82 16.65
CA ASN A 29 -40.64 1.90 16.50
C ASN A 29 -40.14 1.81 15.04
N ASN A 30 -41.04 1.84 14.06
CA ASN A 30 -40.73 1.90 12.65
C ASN A 30 -39.96 3.20 12.28
N GLY A 31 -40.35 4.32 12.87
CA GLY A 31 -39.60 5.57 12.71
C GLY A 31 -38.13 5.46 13.22
N LYS A 32 -37.97 4.96 14.44
CA LYS A 32 -36.64 4.71 15.02
C LYS A 32 -35.79 3.73 14.18
N LEU A 33 -36.42 2.70 13.62
CA LEU A 33 -35.77 1.74 12.74
C LEU A 33 -35.30 2.41 11.44
N ALA A 34 -36.14 3.24 10.83
CA ALA A 34 -35.78 4.00 9.63
C ALA A 34 -34.58 4.93 9.89
N ASP A 35 -34.57 5.65 11.02
CA ASP A 35 -33.44 6.49 11.43
C ASP A 35 -32.17 5.66 11.67
N GLY A 36 -32.31 4.50 12.30
CA GLY A 36 -31.19 3.55 12.51
C GLY A 36 -30.59 3.05 11.19
N ILE A 37 -31.45 2.69 10.23
CA ILE A 37 -31.01 2.26 8.88
C ILE A 37 -30.29 3.40 8.15
N SER A 38 -30.79 4.63 8.23
CA SER A 38 -30.14 5.81 7.64
C SER A 38 -28.74 6.04 8.23
N SER A 39 -28.62 5.94 9.56
CA SER A 39 -27.34 6.05 10.27
C SER A 39 -26.36 4.95 9.87
N LEU A 40 -26.82 3.71 9.74
CA LEU A 40 -26.02 2.58 9.26
C LEU A 40 -25.50 2.83 7.84
N ASN A 41 -26.34 3.29 6.93
CA ASN A 41 -25.91 3.61 5.55
C ASN A 41 -24.83 4.69 5.52
N SER A 42 -24.97 5.72 6.34
CA SER A 42 -23.93 6.76 6.46
C SER A 42 -22.61 6.21 7.01
N ASN A 43 -22.68 5.34 8.02
CA ASN A 43 -21.50 4.68 8.59
C ASN A 43 -20.81 3.76 7.57
N TYR A 44 -21.59 3.00 6.77
CA TYR A 44 -21.05 2.17 5.70
C TYR A 44 -20.33 3.02 4.63
N ALA A 45 -20.91 4.14 4.21
CA ALA A 45 -20.27 5.04 3.26
C ALA A 45 -18.94 5.58 3.81
N GLY A 46 -18.91 6.02 5.06
CA GLY A 46 -17.68 6.46 5.73
C GLY A 46 -16.64 5.35 5.86
N MET A 47 -17.07 4.10 6.13
CA MET A 47 -16.16 2.96 6.20
C MET A 47 -15.50 2.64 4.85
N ILE A 48 -16.24 2.73 3.74
CA ILE A 48 -15.71 2.55 2.39
C ILE A 48 -14.64 3.59 2.10
N GLU A 49 -14.91 4.88 2.40
CA GLU A 49 -13.93 5.95 2.23
C GLU A 49 -12.65 5.71 3.06
N HIS A 50 -12.80 5.27 4.31
CA HIS A 50 -11.65 4.93 5.15
C HIS A 50 -10.85 3.75 4.60
N CYS A 51 -11.50 2.74 4.01
CA CYS A 51 -10.81 1.63 3.35
C CYS A 51 -9.97 2.09 2.17
N ASP A 52 -10.50 2.99 1.34
CA ASP A 52 -9.77 3.55 0.19
C ASP A 52 -8.55 4.37 0.64
N VAL A 53 -8.71 5.21 1.68
CA VAL A 53 -7.59 5.96 2.27
C VAL A 53 -6.53 5.03 2.83
N MET A 54 -6.95 3.97 3.54
CA MET A 54 -6.04 2.98 4.11
C MET A 54 -5.29 2.22 3.02
N GLU A 55 -5.95 1.78 1.95
CA GLU A 55 -5.30 1.12 0.81
C GLU A 55 -4.22 2.02 0.19
N ASN A 56 -4.54 3.28 -0.09
CA ASN A 56 -3.59 4.25 -0.65
C ASN A 56 -2.40 4.50 0.30
N THR A 57 -2.65 4.57 1.60
CA THR A 57 -1.62 4.75 2.61
C THR A 57 -0.67 3.55 2.67
N ILE A 58 -1.22 2.32 2.69
CA ILE A 58 -0.43 1.08 2.70
C ILE A 58 0.41 0.98 1.43
N ARG A 59 -0.17 1.28 0.26
CA ARG A 59 0.53 1.26 -1.03
C ARG A 59 1.70 2.25 -1.04
N SER A 60 1.48 3.46 -0.56
CA SER A 60 2.50 4.50 -0.47
C SER A 60 3.61 4.12 0.51
N ALA A 61 3.27 3.64 1.70
CA ALA A 61 4.23 3.20 2.71
C ALA A 61 5.05 2.00 2.23
N SER A 62 4.43 1.04 1.53
CA SER A 62 5.11 -0.12 0.95
C SER A 62 6.14 0.30 -0.10
N LEU A 63 5.77 1.22 -0.99
CA LEU A 63 6.70 1.76 -1.98
C LEU A 63 7.85 2.52 -1.33
N GLN A 64 7.57 3.35 -0.33
CA GLN A 64 8.60 4.08 0.40
C GLN A 64 9.58 3.13 1.10
N THR A 65 9.07 2.10 1.78
CA THR A 65 9.89 1.08 2.44
C THR A 65 10.75 0.33 1.43
N PHE A 66 10.18 -0.05 0.29
CA PHE A 66 10.93 -0.67 -0.80
C PHE A 66 12.08 0.23 -1.27
N ILE A 67 11.82 1.51 -1.54
CA ILE A 67 12.85 2.48 -1.97
C ILE A 67 13.97 2.62 -0.93
N GLN A 68 13.65 2.65 0.36
CA GLN A 68 14.67 2.70 1.42
C GLN A 68 15.51 1.42 1.43
N THR A 69 14.87 0.26 1.27
CA THR A 69 15.57 -1.03 1.20
C THR A 69 16.54 -1.08 0.02
N VAL A 70 16.10 -0.68 -1.19
CA VAL A 70 17.01 -0.71 -2.36
C VAL A 70 18.12 0.32 -2.27
N LYS A 71 17.91 1.46 -1.62
CA LYS A 71 19.01 2.40 -1.31
C LYS A 71 20.05 1.74 -0.41
N LEU A 72 19.62 1.04 0.63
CA LEU A 72 20.51 0.31 1.53
C LEU A 72 21.26 -0.81 0.80
N ASP A 73 20.59 -1.57 -0.06
CA ASP A 73 21.24 -2.58 -0.91
C ASP A 73 22.39 -1.97 -1.74
N HIS A 74 22.20 -0.77 -2.29
CA HIS A 74 23.25 -0.10 -3.07
C HIS A 74 24.38 0.46 -2.20
N VAL A 75 24.11 0.89 -0.98
CA VAL A 75 25.15 1.25 -0.01
C VAL A 75 26.01 0.04 0.34
N VAL A 76 25.38 -1.11 0.62
CA VAL A 76 26.08 -2.38 0.88
C VAL A 76 26.89 -2.81 -0.34
N TRP A 77 26.27 -2.81 -1.52
CA TRP A 77 26.94 -3.16 -2.79
C TRP A 77 28.17 -2.27 -3.03
N LYS A 78 28.04 -0.95 -2.85
CA LYS A 78 29.15 0.00 -2.97
C LYS A 78 30.23 -0.26 -1.92
N SER A 79 29.85 -0.60 -0.69
CA SER A 79 30.82 -0.95 0.37
C SER A 79 31.62 -2.21 0.02
N GLU A 80 30.99 -3.18 -0.64
CA GLU A 80 31.69 -4.37 -1.13
C GLU A 80 32.67 -4.05 -2.25
N VAL A 81 32.30 -3.15 -3.19
CA VAL A 81 33.25 -2.64 -4.21
C VAL A 81 34.48 -2.03 -3.52
N TYR A 82 34.29 -1.15 -2.53
CA TYR A 82 35.43 -0.58 -1.79
C TYR A 82 36.23 -1.60 -1.00
N ALA A 83 35.59 -2.66 -0.49
CA ALA A 83 36.31 -3.76 0.19
C ALA A 83 37.28 -4.48 -0.77
N VAL A 84 36.89 -4.69 -2.03
CA VAL A 84 37.78 -5.23 -3.06
C VAL A 84 38.92 -4.25 -3.34
N LEU A 85 38.65 -2.98 -3.61
CA LEU A 85 39.66 -1.96 -3.94
C LEU A 85 40.65 -1.72 -2.81
N THR A 86 40.28 -2.01 -1.58
CA THR A 86 41.16 -1.88 -0.40
C THR A 86 41.83 -3.20 0.02
N GLY A 87 41.69 -4.27 -0.77
CA GLY A 87 42.26 -5.57 -0.50
C GLY A 87 41.61 -6.33 0.68
N ARG A 88 40.42 -5.91 1.14
CA ARG A 88 39.68 -6.54 2.22
C ARG A 88 38.72 -7.63 1.74
N SER A 89 38.55 -7.77 0.43
CA SER A 89 37.73 -8.80 -0.21
C SER A 89 38.44 -9.33 -1.44
N SER A 90 38.33 -10.64 -1.68
CA SER A 90 38.86 -11.34 -2.85
C SER A 90 37.85 -11.48 -3.99
N LYS A 91 36.69 -10.82 -3.92
CA LYS A 91 35.68 -10.85 -4.98
C LYS A 91 36.24 -10.25 -6.28
N SER A 92 35.81 -10.80 -7.41
CA SER A 92 36.07 -10.28 -8.75
C SER A 92 34.86 -9.50 -9.27
N GLU A 93 34.99 -8.84 -10.41
CA GLU A 93 33.88 -8.13 -11.08
C GLU A 93 32.67 -9.03 -11.38
N HIS A 94 32.90 -10.35 -11.58
CA HIS A 94 31.84 -11.33 -11.88
C HIS A 94 30.99 -11.68 -10.66
N ASP A 95 31.43 -11.38 -9.45
CA ASP A 95 30.71 -11.64 -8.20
C ASP A 95 29.70 -10.52 -7.86
N PHE A 96 29.68 -9.46 -8.67
CA PHE A 96 28.79 -8.31 -8.45
C PHE A 96 27.58 -8.35 -9.36
N ALA A 97 26.40 -8.19 -8.75
CA ALA A 97 25.15 -8.08 -9.49
C ALA A 97 25.18 -6.84 -10.41
N ASP A 98 24.74 -7.03 -11.64
CA ASP A 98 24.48 -5.91 -12.54
C ASP A 98 23.17 -5.18 -12.18
N HIS A 99 22.90 -4.07 -12.87
CA HIS A 99 21.71 -3.25 -12.61
C HIS A 99 20.40 -3.95 -12.94
N THR A 100 20.39 -5.01 -13.77
CA THR A 100 19.16 -5.76 -14.12
C THR A 100 18.86 -6.89 -13.14
N SER A 101 19.89 -7.47 -12.55
CA SER A 101 19.80 -8.62 -11.64
C SER A 101 19.62 -8.21 -10.16
N CYS A 102 19.94 -6.97 -9.80
CA CYS A 102 19.71 -6.46 -8.45
C CYS A 102 18.22 -6.31 -8.12
N ARG A 103 17.87 -6.11 -6.85
CA ARG A 103 16.47 -5.98 -6.40
C ARG A 103 15.73 -4.83 -7.12
N LEU A 104 16.39 -3.68 -7.30
CA LEU A 104 15.81 -2.54 -8.01
C LEU A 104 15.58 -2.87 -9.48
N GLY A 105 16.53 -3.50 -10.15
CA GLY A 105 16.40 -3.87 -11.56
C GLY A 105 15.27 -4.87 -11.81
N LYS A 106 15.15 -5.88 -10.97
CA LYS A 106 14.03 -6.83 -11.01
C LYS A 106 12.68 -6.15 -10.82
N TRP A 107 12.60 -5.25 -9.84
CA TRP A 107 11.38 -4.46 -9.60
C TRP A 107 11.08 -3.53 -10.78
N TYR A 108 12.08 -2.86 -11.34
CA TYR A 108 11.93 -1.97 -12.49
C TYR A 108 11.36 -2.73 -13.70
N SER A 109 11.94 -3.88 -14.03
CA SER A 109 11.48 -4.74 -15.13
C SER A 109 10.06 -5.26 -14.91
N SER A 110 9.71 -5.68 -13.70
CA SER A 110 8.36 -6.19 -13.38
C SER A 110 7.29 -5.10 -13.43
N ASN A 111 7.68 -3.82 -13.31
CA ASN A 111 6.77 -2.68 -13.38
C ASN A 111 6.77 -1.95 -14.73
N ALA A 112 7.50 -2.45 -15.73
CA ALA A 112 7.65 -1.80 -17.04
C ALA A 112 6.32 -1.64 -17.82
N THR A 113 5.31 -2.46 -17.50
CA THR A 113 3.95 -2.38 -18.10
C THR A 113 2.90 -1.79 -17.16
N SER A 114 3.29 -1.42 -15.94
CA SER A 114 2.39 -0.85 -14.93
C SER A 114 2.08 0.62 -15.18
N ALA A 115 1.11 1.18 -14.44
CA ALA A 115 0.83 2.62 -14.47
C ALA A 115 2.06 3.46 -14.06
N MET A 116 2.97 2.90 -13.26
CA MET A 116 4.21 3.57 -12.85
C MET A 116 5.17 3.83 -14.01
N ALA A 117 5.18 2.98 -15.05
CA ALA A 117 6.00 3.16 -16.25
C ALA A 117 5.70 4.46 -17.01
N LYS A 118 4.53 5.06 -16.80
CA LYS A 118 4.15 6.35 -17.39
C LYS A 118 4.79 7.54 -16.67
N LEU A 119 5.23 7.36 -15.42
CA LEU A 119 5.82 8.43 -14.61
C LEU A 119 7.23 8.78 -15.10
N ASP A 120 7.51 10.07 -15.25
CA ASP A 120 8.83 10.53 -15.67
C ASP A 120 9.93 10.17 -14.67
N ALA A 121 9.63 10.12 -13.38
CA ALA A 121 10.56 9.66 -12.36
C ALA A 121 10.97 8.20 -12.58
N PHE A 122 10.01 7.33 -12.94
CA PHE A 122 10.29 5.93 -13.26
C PHE A 122 11.19 5.81 -14.49
N LYS A 123 10.85 6.50 -15.59
CA LYS A 123 11.63 6.47 -16.83
C LYS A 123 13.08 6.96 -16.64
N ARG A 124 13.30 7.94 -15.76
CA ARG A 124 14.62 8.50 -15.48
C ARG A 124 15.46 7.67 -14.52
N LEU A 125 14.90 6.62 -13.91
CA LEU A 125 15.58 5.80 -12.91
C LEU A 125 16.64 4.87 -13.52
N ASP A 126 16.36 4.26 -14.64
CA ASP A 126 17.19 3.19 -15.23
C ASP A 126 18.61 3.65 -15.58
N ARG A 127 18.75 4.75 -16.31
CA ARG A 127 20.05 5.25 -16.78
C ARG A 127 21.05 5.54 -15.66
N PRO A 128 20.73 6.31 -14.61
CA PRO A 128 21.64 6.53 -13.51
C PRO A 128 21.89 5.25 -12.69
N HIS A 129 20.89 4.39 -12.54
CA HIS A 129 21.04 3.11 -11.87
C HIS A 129 22.07 2.21 -12.59
N ALA A 130 21.94 2.06 -13.91
CA ALA A 130 22.90 1.32 -14.73
C ALA A 130 24.31 1.94 -14.65
N ALA A 131 24.41 3.27 -14.62
CA ALA A 131 25.70 3.96 -14.53
C ALA A 131 26.43 3.65 -13.22
N VAL A 132 25.72 3.60 -12.08
CA VAL A 132 26.32 3.24 -10.78
C VAL A 132 26.92 1.84 -10.80
N HIS A 133 26.16 0.83 -11.27
CA HIS A 133 26.65 -0.55 -11.35
C HIS A 133 27.85 -0.66 -12.31
N LYS A 134 27.76 -0.04 -13.47
CA LYS A 134 28.84 -0.06 -14.45
C LYS A 134 30.11 0.58 -13.91
N ALA A 135 30.00 1.73 -13.25
CA ALA A 135 31.17 2.43 -12.69
C ALA A 135 31.88 1.58 -11.62
N GLY A 136 31.12 0.96 -10.70
CA GLY A 136 31.72 0.12 -9.66
C GLY A 136 32.40 -1.13 -10.21
N VAL A 137 31.77 -1.84 -11.17
CA VAL A 137 32.36 -3.03 -11.80
C VAL A 137 33.61 -2.62 -12.60
N ASN A 138 33.56 -1.55 -13.39
CA ASN A 138 34.71 -1.07 -14.12
C ASN A 138 35.86 -0.62 -13.20
N ALA A 139 35.55 -0.03 -12.03
CA ALA A 139 36.56 0.34 -11.06
C ALA A 139 37.31 -0.89 -10.50
N ILE A 140 36.62 -2.02 -10.26
CA ILE A 140 37.23 -3.28 -9.85
C ILE A 140 38.15 -3.81 -10.97
N SER A 141 37.69 -3.81 -12.22
CA SER A 141 38.50 -4.25 -13.38
C SER A 141 39.72 -3.38 -13.58
N ALA A 142 39.59 -2.04 -13.49
CA ALA A 142 40.70 -1.11 -13.59
C ALA A 142 41.74 -1.31 -12.45
N HIS A 143 41.27 -1.55 -11.24
CA HIS A 143 42.12 -1.85 -10.08
C HIS A 143 42.92 -3.15 -10.30
N ALA A 144 42.23 -4.22 -10.74
CA ALA A 144 42.90 -5.50 -11.06
C ALA A 144 43.95 -5.38 -12.16
N ALA A 145 43.73 -4.46 -13.11
CA ALA A 145 44.70 -4.15 -14.16
C ALA A 145 45.83 -3.19 -13.72
N GLY A 146 45.83 -2.72 -12.46
CA GLY A 146 46.85 -1.76 -11.95
C GLY A 146 46.62 -0.32 -12.40
N ASN A 147 45.49 0.00 -13.04
CA ASN A 147 45.17 1.35 -13.52
C ASN A 147 44.43 2.16 -12.41
N HIS A 148 45.20 2.63 -11.44
CA HIS A 148 44.68 3.35 -10.29
C HIS A 148 44.05 4.71 -10.63
N ALA A 149 44.56 5.40 -11.67
CA ALA A 149 44.01 6.69 -12.09
C ALA A 149 42.60 6.57 -12.67
N GLU A 150 42.36 5.55 -13.51
CA GLU A 150 41.02 5.25 -14.05
C GLU A 150 40.08 4.78 -12.95
N CYS A 151 40.54 3.93 -12.03
CA CYS A 151 39.78 3.48 -10.89
C CYS A 151 39.27 4.66 -10.06
N GLU A 152 40.12 5.63 -9.74
CA GLU A 152 39.73 6.83 -8.99
C GLU A 152 38.69 7.68 -9.75
N GLN A 153 38.85 7.83 -11.06
CA GLN A 153 37.92 8.60 -11.90
C GLN A 153 36.53 7.97 -11.95
N LEU A 154 36.45 6.64 -11.98
CA LEU A 154 35.17 5.89 -12.02
C LEU A 154 34.36 5.95 -10.71
N LEU A 155 35.01 6.30 -9.60
CA LEU A 155 34.37 6.36 -8.27
C LEU A 155 33.87 7.76 -7.88
N ARG A 156 34.18 8.78 -8.67
CA ARG A 156 33.72 10.17 -8.48
C ARG A 156 32.32 10.37 -9.02
#